data_810d3b980d3295d46035082322ea96fb
#
_entry.id   810d3b980d3295d46035082322ea96fb
#
_cell.length_a   1.000
_cell.length_b   1.000
_cell.length_c   1.000
_cell.angle_alpha   90.00
_cell.angle_beta   90.00
_cell.angle_gamma   90.00
#
_symmetry.space_group_name_H-M   'P 1'
#
loop_
_entity.id
_entity.type
_entity.pdbx_description
1 polymer ?
#
loop_
_entity_poly.entity_id
_entity_poly.type
_entity_poly.pdbx_seq_one_letter_code
_entity_poly.pdbx_strand_id
1 'polypeptide(L)'
;MNRRDLFGTGLALAATGFMPRAEAAELPRGGTLPRGPVTLYLEFRVAPPENAAAMSAIWELAASLARRPGFLHLSLKQMVGDSTMVKNYPESYKGILAEAYLDGLKAGRQPYFYALFIRFSDYPALLASGADPAFAHEIGPHLHAVAAAPAGPIRSKQPMAWYQGVFETIAAGNRSAILRDVPGITTFLRQPTDAPDLTTVANHVFIEEADRAKFDHDVVALLKVAQETYQPEDAADLIGQPGARDNRWYRKAVSTEILRNAFPDGTLRAYLMHGVWDSVWDHENSHLDPRFQQAAGPVGAAVVIGPVEPFYRTTFSAGAI
;
A
#
# COMPACT_ATOMS: atom_id res chain seq x y z
N MET A 1 -15.32 -5.87 -27.10
CA MET A 1 -14.63 -4.58 -26.89
C MET A 1 -13.18 -4.92 -26.53
N ASN A 2 -12.24 -4.56 -27.38
CA ASN A 2 -10.85 -4.98 -27.24
C ASN A 2 -10.13 -4.06 -26.26
N ARG A 3 -9.41 -4.60 -25.27
CA ARG A 3 -8.66 -3.83 -24.24
C ARG A 3 -7.58 -2.88 -24.81
N ARG A 4 -7.34 -2.93 -26.11
CA ARG A 4 -6.40 -2.02 -26.79
C ARG A 4 -6.94 -0.60 -27.03
N ASP A 5 -8.25 -0.41 -26.94
CA ASP A 5 -8.87 0.90 -27.22
C ASP A 5 -8.93 1.84 -26.01
N LEU A 6 -8.54 1.35 -24.82
CA LEU A 6 -8.54 2.15 -23.56
C LEU A 6 -7.29 3.00 -23.35
N PHE A 7 -6.23 2.79 -24.11
CA PHE A 7 -4.97 3.55 -23.97
C PHE A 7 -4.74 4.62 -25.05
N GLY A 8 -5.67 4.78 -25.95
CA GLY A 8 -5.49 5.63 -27.15
C GLY A 8 -6.03 7.06 -27.10
N THR A 9 -6.79 7.45 -26.07
CA THR A 9 -7.53 8.74 -26.07
C THR A 9 -7.31 9.64 -24.84
N GLY A 10 -6.30 9.39 -24.03
CA GLY A 10 -6.05 10.13 -22.79
C GLY A 10 -5.00 11.26 -22.84
N LEU A 11 -4.52 11.69 -23.99
CA LEU A 11 -3.36 12.60 -24.07
C LEU A 11 -3.59 13.90 -24.84
N ALA A 12 -4.80 14.41 -24.95
CA ALA A 12 -5.08 15.66 -25.64
C ALA A 12 -6.07 16.57 -24.92
N LEU A 13 -5.88 16.81 -23.62
CA LEU A 13 -6.61 17.87 -22.90
C LEU A 13 -5.77 18.42 -21.74
N ALA A 14 -4.66 19.05 -22.09
CA ALA A 14 -3.88 19.86 -21.13
C ALA A 14 -3.42 21.14 -21.82
N ALA A 15 -4.35 22.00 -22.13
CA ALA A 15 -4.07 23.39 -22.44
C ALA A 15 -5.11 24.25 -21.75
N THR A 16 -4.62 25.11 -20.86
CA THR A 16 -5.33 26.25 -20.27
C THR A 16 -6.49 25.90 -19.30
N GLY A 17 -6.15 25.63 -18.07
CA GLY A 17 -7.09 25.62 -16.98
C GLY A 17 -6.29 25.61 -15.68
N PHE A 18 -6.48 26.57 -14.83
CA PHE A 18 -6.09 26.52 -13.43
C PHE A 18 -6.31 25.11 -12.92
N MET A 19 -5.26 24.32 -12.81
CA MET A 19 -5.37 23.11 -12.01
C MET A 19 -5.62 23.57 -10.58
N PRO A 20 -6.74 23.19 -9.96
CA PRO A 20 -6.91 23.49 -8.55
C PRO A 20 -5.67 22.93 -7.85
N ARG A 21 -5.03 23.73 -7.03
CA ARG A 21 -4.11 23.26 -6.01
C ARG A 21 -4.81 22.04 -5.42
N ALA A 22 -4.16 20.88 -5.41
CA ALA A 22 -4.70 19.74 -4.68
C ALA A 22 -4.67 20.16 -3.21
N GLU A 23 -5.73 20.84 -2.78
CA GLU A 23 -6.00 21.02 -1.37
C GLU A 23 -6.26 19.63 -0.86
N ALA A 24 -5.43 19.19 0.07
CA ALA A 24 -5.67 17.96 0.78
C ALA A 24 -7.09 18.05 1.32
N ALA A 25 -7.94 17.11 0.93
CA ALA A 25 -9.32 17.10 1.42
C ALA A 25 -9.24 17.03 2.95
N GLU A 26 -9.84 17.99 3.66
CA GLU A 26 -9.85 17.96 5.12
C GLU A 26 -10.40 16.62 5.60
N LEU A 27 -9.73 16.04 6.59
CA LEU A 27 -10.19 14.79 7.18
C LEU A 27 -11.60 14.98 7.78
N PRO A 28 -12.52 14.03 7.57
CA PRO A 28 -13.90 14.13 8.07
C PRO A 28 -13.95 14.33 9.57
N ARG A 29 -14.76 15.29 10.04
CA ARG A 29 -14.94 15.61 11.47
C ARG A 29 -16.29 15.19 12.04
N GLY A 30 -17.12 14.56 11.23
CA GLY A 30 -18.48 14.15 11.61
C GLY A 30 -18.82 12.75 11.14
N GLY A 31 -19.97 12.22 11.56
CA GLY A 31 -20.44 10.88 11.26
C GLY A 31 -20.00 9.85 12.28
N THR A 32 -20.10 8.56 11.93
CA THR A 32 -19.62 7.46 12.77
C THR A 32 -18.08 7.39 12.66
N LEU A 33 -17.40 7.79 13.73
CA LEU A 33 -15.95 7.77 13.77
C LEU A 33 -15.40 6.36 14.03
N PRO A 34 -14.18 6.06 13.51
CA PRO A 34 -13.47 4.83 13.81
C PRO A 34 -13.29 4.64 15.33
N ARG A 35 -13.42 3.40 15.80
CA ARG A 35 -13.33 3.08 17.24
C ARG A 35 -11.99 2.48 17.67
N GLY A 36 -11.16 2.09 16.72
CA GLY A 36 -9.87 1.47 16.94
C GLY A 36 -8.71 2.28 16.40
N PRO A 37 -7.53 1.68 16.36
CA PRO A 37 -6.36 2.31 15.77
C PRO A 37 -6.58 2.60 14.30
N VAL A 38 -6.05 3.74 13.87
CA VAL A 38 -6.17 4.22 12.49
C VAL A 38 -4.81 4.48 11.87
N THR A 39 -4.76 4.34 10.56
CA THR A 39 -3.62 4.68 9.72
C THR A 39 -4.03 5.80 8.77
N LEU A 40 -3.35 6.94 8.84
CA LEU A 40 -3.32 7.88 7.74
C LEU A 40 -2.36 7.30 6.70
N TYR A 41 -2.90 6.90 5.58
CA TYR A 41 -2.17 6.31 4.48
C TYR A 41 -2.05 7.31 3.34
N LEU A 42 -0.83 7.49 2.84
CA LEU A 42 -0.55 8.40 1.74
C LEU A 42 0.28 7.68 0.67
N GLU A 43 -0.06 7.91 -0.59
CA GLU A 43 0.76 7.54 -1.75
C GLU A 43 1.14 8.78 -2.54
N PHE A 44 2.41 8.93 -2.81
CA PHE A 44 2.92 10.11 -3.50
C PHE A 44 4.15 9.80 -4.35
N ARG A 45 4.43 10.72 -5.26
CA ARG A 45 5.60 10.65 -6.15
C ARG A 45 6.53 11.80 -5.87
N VAL A 46 7.83 11.52 -5.93
CA VAL A 46 8.88 12.52 -5.74
C VAL A 46 9.82 12.48 -6.93
N ALA A 47 10.02 13.61 -7.57
CA ALA A 47 11.01 13.71 -8.65
C ALA A 47 12.43 13.50 -8.09
N PRO A 48 13.35 12.85 -8.84
CA PRO A 48 14.68 12.54 -8.33
C PRO A 48 15.44 13.75 -7.74
N PRO A 49 15.40 14.95 -8.30
CA PRO A 49 16.09 16.11 -7.73
C PRO A 49 15.53 16.58 -6.38
N GLU A 50 14.25 16.29 -6.10
CA GLU A 50 13.57 16.71 -4.86
C GLU A 50 13.62 15.62 -3.77
N ASN A 51 14.12 14.43 -4.12
CA ASN A 51 14.01 13.26 -3.23
C ASN A 51 14.72 13.48 -1.88
N ALA A 52 15.91 14.03 -1.87
CA ALA A 52 16.66 14.26 -0.63
C ALA A 52 15.91 15.24 0.32
N ALA A 53 15.35 16.31 -0.23
CA ALA A 53 14.61 17.31 0.54
C ALA A 53 13.29 16.72 1.07
N ALA A 54 12.55 16.00 0.24
CA ALA A 54 11.32 15.31 0.66
C ALA A 54 11.58 14.30 1.79
N MET A 55 12.67 13.52 1.70
CA MET A 55 13.05 12.56 2.74
C MET A 55 13.41 13.27 4.05
N SER A 56 14.15 14.39 4.00
CA SER A 56 14.46 15.19 5.20
C SER A 56 13.16 15.68 5.88
N ALA A 57 12.24 16.23 5.10
CA ALA A 57 10.95 16.69 5.62
C ALA A 57 10.13 15.55 6.27
N ILE A 58 10.16 14.34 5.69
CA ILE A 58 9.49 13.18 6.28
C ILE A 58 10.14 12.76 7.60
N TRP A 59 11.46 12.82 7.71
CA TRP A 59 12.14 12.53 8.98
C TRP A 59 11.80 13.55 10.07
N GLU A 60 11.73 14.83 9.73
CA GLU A 60 11.32 15.90 10.65
C GLU A 60 9.87 15.72 11.08
N LEU A 61 8.97 15.40 10.16
CA LEU A 61 7.59 15.06 10.44
C LEU A 61 7.51 13.87 11.42
N ALA A 62 8.24 12.78 11.16
CA ALA A 62 8.27 11.61 12.03
C ALA A 62 8.75 11.96 13.43
N ALA A 63 9.82 12.74 13.57
CA ALA A 63 10.36 13.21 14.86
C ALA A 63 9.35 14.09 15.63
N SER A 64 8.59 14.91 14.92
CA SER A 64 7.51 15.71 15.51
C SER A 64 6.36 14.83 16.01
N LEU A 65 5.93 13.86 15.20
CA LEU A 65 4.82 12.96 15.51
C LEU A 65 5.13 11.96 16.62
N ALA A 66 6.38 11.52 16.75
CA ALA A 66 6.81 10.54 17.77
C ALA A 66 6.50 10.98 19.20
N ARG A 67 6.31 12.28 19.43
CA ARG A 67 5.98 12.88 20.74
C ARG A 67 4.48 13.18 20.89
N ARG A 68 3.67 12.92 19.89
CA ARG A 68 2.23 13.23 19.94
C ARG A 68 1.47 12.15 20.69
N PRO A 69 0.52 12.51 21.56
CA PRO A 69 -0.33 11.53 22.22
C PRO A 69 -1.05 10.65 21.19
N GLY A 70 -1.06 9.35 21.46
CA GLY A 70 -1.70 8.37 20.59
C GLY A 70 -0.94 7.99 19.33
N PHE A 71 0.20 8.62 19.01
CA PHE A 71 1.06 8.15 17.92
C PHE A 71 1.58 6.74 18.24
N LEU A 72 1.52 5.86 17.24
CA LEU A 72 2.00 4.49 17.38
C LEU A 72 3.28 4.27 16.57
N HIS A 73 3.23 4.58 15.29
CA HIS A 73 4.32 4.28 14.36
C HIS A 73 4.17 5.04 13.05
N LEU A 74 5.30 5.30 12.39
CA LEU A 74 5.37 5.77 11.01
C LEU A 74 6.29 4.86 10.22
N SER A 75 5.87 4.44 9.02
CA SER A 75 6.75 3.77 8.08
C SER A 75 6.62 4.34 6.68
N LEU A 76 7.77 4.59 6.06
CA LEU A 76 7.90 5.02 4.68
C LEU A 76 8.40 3.85 3.84
N LYS A 77 7.68 3.54 2.78
CA LYS A 77 7.99 2.44 1.88
C LYS A 77 8.16 2.96 0.47
N GLN A 78 9.25 2.56 -0.19
CA GLN A 78 9.52 2.90 -1.57
C GLN A 78 9.06 1.76 -2.48
N MET A 79 8.34 2.09 -3.54
CA MET A 79 7.93 1.12 -4.55
C MET A 79 9.15 0.55 -5.27
N VAL A 80 9.21 -0.77 -5.38
CA VAL A 80 10.27 -1.51 -6.06
C VAL A 80 9.76 -2.27 -7.29
N GLY A 81 8.46 -2.31 -7.51
CA GLY A 81 7.83 -2.92 -8.67
C GLY A 81 6.33 -3.11 -8.46
N ASP A 82 5.66 -3.54 -9.52
CA ASP A 82 4.30 -4.04 -9.49
C ASP A 82 4.31 -5.55 -9.39
N SER A 83 3.31 -6.13 -8.72
CA SER A 83 3.00 -7.54 -8.89
C SER A 83 2.57 -7.76 -10.34
N THR A 84 3.43 -8.40 -11.07
CA THR A 84 2.98 -9.10 -12.24
C THR A 84 2.46 -10.43 -11.72
N MET A 85 1.20 -10.70 -11.70
CA MET A 85 0.65 -12.04 -11.51
C MET A 85 1.36 -12.98 -12.49
N VAL A 86 2.59 -13.34 -12.15
CA VAL A 86 3.65 -13.85 -13.03
C VAL A 86 3.21 -15.06 -13.86
N LYS A 87 2.23 -15.81 -13.35
CA LYS A 87 1.63 -16.94 -14.05
C LYS A 87 0.75 -16.57 -15.23
N ASN A 88 0.07 -15.45 -15.16
CA ASN A 88 -0.97 -15.07 -16.11
C ASN A 88 -0.44 -14.16 -17.22
N TYR A 89 0.82 -13.76 -17.13
CA TYR A 89 1.46 -12.93 -18.16
C TYR A 89 2.30 -13.79 -19.09
N PRO A 90 2.31 -13.50 -20.40
CA PRO A 90 3.28 -14.07 -21.32
C PRO A 90 4.70 -13.83 -20.78
N GLU A 91 5.60 -14.79 -21.00
CA GLU A 91 7.00 -14.70 -20.56
C GLU A 91 7.66 -13.39 -20.95
N SER A 92 7.30 -12.85 -22.13
CA SER A 92 7.80 -11.58 -22.65
C SER A 92 7.42 -10.34 -21.84
N TYR A 93 6.46 -10.46 -20.91
CA TYR A 93 6.04 -9.32 -20.05
C TYR A 93 6.43 -9.48 -18.59
N LYS A 94 7.01 -10.63 -18.21
CA LYS A 94 7.44 -10.88 -16.84
C LYS A 94 8.60 -9.95 -16.47
N GLY A 95 8.42 -9.17 -15.42
CA GLY A 95 9.44 -8.27 -14.90
C GLY A 95 9.67 -6.98 -15.69
N ILE A 96 9.19 -6.85 -16.94
CA ILE A 96 9.50 -5.71 -17.81
C ILE A 96 9.14 -4.37 -17.16
N LEU A 97 7.99 -4.26 -16.51
CA LEU A 97 7.58 -3.00 -15.90
C LEU A 97 8.45 -2.65 -14.69
N ALA A 98 8.75 -3.65 -13.85
CA ALA A 98 9.61 -3.46 -12.70
C ALA A 98 11.04 -3.10 -13.11
N GLU A 99 11.61 -3.81 -14.06
CA GLU A 99 12.96 -3.54 -14.58
C GLU A 99 13.06 -2.16 -15.22
N ALA A 100 12.13 -1.82 -16.10
CA ALA A 100 12.11 -0.51 -16.75
C ALA A 100 11.96 0.64 -15.73
N TYR A 101 11.15 0.46 -14.69
CA TYR A 101 11.00 1.42 -13.62
C TYR A 101 12.29 1.56 -12.81
N LEU A 102 12.89 0.47 -12.37
CA LEU A 102 14.14 0.48 -11.59
C LEU A 102 15.31 1.06 -12.38
N ASP A 103 15.43 0.74 -13.66
CA ASP A 103 16.45 1.33 -14.53
C ASP A 103 16.20 2.82 -14.78
N GLY A 104 14.95 3.22 -14.89
CA GLY A 104 14.55 4.62 -14.97
C GLY A 104 14.90 5.40 -13.70
N LEU A 105 14.72 4.79 -12.49
CA LEU A 105 15.15 5.36 -11.22
C LEU A 105 16.67 5.54 -11.16
N LYS A 106 17.44 4.48 -11.46
CA LYS A 106 18.91 4.53 -11.50
C LYS A 106 19.42 5.63 -12.44
N ALA A 107 18.74 5.81 -13.55
CA ALA A 107 19.08 6.85 -14.54
C ALA A 107 18.50 8.23 -14.21
N GLY A 108 17.78 8.42 -13.09
CA GLY A 108 17.14 9.67 -12.70
C GLY A 108 16.02 10.12 -13.65
N ARG A 109 15.43 9.21 -14.42
CA ARG A 109 14.37 9.51 -15.38
C ARG A 109 12.96 9.29 -14.86
N GLN A 110 12.81 8.46 -13.81
CA GLN A 110 11.52 8.12 -13.21
C GLN A 110 11.38 8.76 -11.83
N PRO A 111 10.18 9.17 -11.44
CA PRO A 111 9.92 9.58 -10.07
C PRO A 111 10.01 8.38 -9.11
N TYR A 112 10.40 8.66 -7.87
CA TYR A 112 10.22 7.73 -6.78
C TYR A 112 8.75 7.66 -6.39
N PHE A 113 8.24 6.46 -6.16
CA PHE A 113 6.90 6.24 -5.61
C PHE A 113 7.02 5.78 -4.18
N TYR A 114 6.26 6.41 -3.29
CA TYR A 114 6.27 6.13 -1.88
C TYR A 114 4.87 5.86 -1.35
N ALA A 115 4.78 4.94 -0.40
CA ALA A 115 3.66 4.75 0.49
C ALA A 115 4.08 5.11 1.92
N LEU A 116 3.32 5.97 2.58
CA LEU A 116 3.56 6.41 3.95
C LEU A 116 2.40 5.98 4.83
N PHE A 117 2.71 5.25 5.88
CA PHE A 117 1.78 4.78 6.89
C PHE A 117 2.05 5.55 8.19
N ILE A 118 1.11 6.35 8.64
CA ILE A 118 1.19 7.08 9.91
C ILE A 118 0.09 6.56 10.83
N ARG A 119 0.45 5.85 11.89
CA ARG A 119 -0.45 5.08 12.73
C ARG A 119 -0.70 5.75 14.07
N PHE A 120 -1.98 5.80 14.45
CA PHE A 120 -2.45 6.35 15.71
C PHE A 120 -3.35 5.35 16.45
N SER A 121 -3.41 5.50 17.79
CA SER A 121 -4.27 4.69 18.66
C SER A 121 -5.76 4.82 18.35
N ASP A 122 -6.15 5.97 17.80
CA ASP A 122 -7.52 6.29 17.46
C ASP A 122 -7.60 7.52 16.53
N TYR A 123 -8.78 7.77 15.98
CA TYR A 123 -9.00 8.87 15.07
C TYR A 123 -8.92 10.27 15.72
N PRO A 124 -9.43 10.51 16.96
CA PRO A 124 -9.20 11.76 17.65
C PRO A 124 -7.72 12.12 17.84
N ALA A 125 -6.87 11.13 18.15
CA ALA A 125 -5.43 11.34 18.27
C ALA A 125 -4.80 11.72 16.92
N LEU A 126 -5.22 11.09 15.82
CA LEU A 126 -4.80 11.47 14.47
C LEU A 126 -5.17 12.92 14.18
N LEU A 127 -6.42 13.34 14.42
CA LEU A 127 -6.86 14.72 14.19
C LEU A 127 -6.07 15.73 15.03
N ALA A 128 -5.88 15.42 16.32
CA ALA A 128 -5.17 16.30 17.25
C ALA A 128 -3.65 16.40 16.93
N SER A 129 -3.10 15.41 16.24
CA SER A 129 -1.68 15.40 15.87
C SER A 129 -1.33 16.43 14.82
N GLY A 130 -2.28 16.80 13.95
CA GLY A 130 -2.04 17.65 12.80
C GLY A 130 -1.21 16.99 11.69
N ALA A 131 -1.13 15.66 11.64
CA ALA A 131 -0.29 14.92 10.69
C ALA A 131 -0.63 15.22 9.23
N ASP A 132 -1.92 15.30 8.90
CA ASP A 132 -2.40 15.60 7.55
C ASP A 132 -2.00 17.02 7.08
N PRO A 133 -2.33 18.12 7.77
CA PRO A 133 -1.87 19.44 7.36
C PRO A 133 -0.35 19.59 7.41
N ALA A 134 0.34 18.91 8.32
CA ALA A 134 1.81 18.91 8.36
C ALA A 134 2.40 18.26 7.09
N PHE A 135 1.88 17.12 6.65
CA PHE A 135 2.31 16.52 5.40
C PHE A 135 2.11 17.48 4.22
N ALA A 136 0.93 18.06 4.11
CA ALA A 136 0.63 19.02 3.02
C ALA A 136 1.55 20.25 3.04
N HIS A 137 1.91 20.74 4.22
CA HIS A 137 2.74 21.94 4.39
C HIS A 137 4.24 21.65 4.21
N GLU A 138 4.72 20.51 4.76
CA GLU A 138 6.16 20.22 4.83
C GLU A 138 6.64 19.38 3.65
N ILE A 139 5.86 18.39 3.22
CA ILE A 139 6.23 17.48 2.13
C ILE A 139 5.64 17.93 0.79
N GLY A 140 4.41 18.45 0.79
CA GLY A 140 3.72 18.90 -0.41
C GLY A 140 4.54 19.80 -1.33
N PRO A 141 5.34 20.78 -0.83
CA PRO A 141 6.21 21.64 -1.65
C PRO A 141 7.27 20.88 -2.46
N HIS A 142 7.64 19.68 -2.07
CA HIS A 142 8.59 18.83 -2.78
C HIS A 142 7.92 17.90 -3.81
N LEU A 143 6.59 17.83 -3.82
CA LEU A 143 5.83 16.98 -4.73
C LEU A 143 5.52 17.74 -6.03
N HIS A 144 6.54 17.91 -6.87
CA HIS A 144 6.37 18.51 -8.18
C HIS A 144 7.21 17.82 -9.24
N ALA A 145 6.74 17.89 -10.48
CA ALA A 145 7.47 17.46 -11.65
C ALA A 145 7.92 18.67 -12.47
N VAL A 146 9.02 18.52 -13.19
CA VAL A 146 9.46 19.51 -14.17
C VAL A 146 8.97 19.05 -15.54
N ALA A 147 7.95 19.71 -16.06
CA ALA A 147 7.44 19.45 -17.39
C ALA A 147 8.17 20.31 -18.43
N ALA A 148 8.56 19.71 -19.55
CA ALA A 148 8.98 20.45 -20.72
C ALA A 148 7.72 20.98 -21.42
N ALA A 149 7.69 22.27 -21.74
CA ALA A 149 6.61 22.80 -22.55
C ALA A 149 6.69 22.23 -23.97
N PRO A 150 5.56 21.89 -24.60
CA PRO A 150 5.54 21.32 -25.96
C PRO A 150 6.26 22.16 -27.02
N ALA A 151 6.46 23.45 -26.77
CA ALA A 151 6.96 24.41 -27.77
C ALA A 151 8.28 25.11 -27.39
N GLY A 152 9.09 24.56 -26.47
CA GLY A 152 10.35 25.24 -26.16
C GLY A 152 11.03 24.85 -24.83
N PRO A 153 12.13 25.49 -24.47
CA PRO A 153 12.96 25.15 -23.32
C PRO A 153 12.37 25.58 -21.97
N ILE A 154 11.15 26.10 -21.94
CA ILE A 154 10.52 26.54 -20.69
C ILE A 154 10.13 25.30 -19.89
N ARG A 155 10.87 25.10 -18.80
CA ARG A 155 10.56 24.09 -17.79
C ARG A 155 9.75 24.77 -16.69
N SER A 156 8.55 24.27 -16.44
CA SER A 156 7.72 24.72 -15.31
C SER A 156 7.59 23.62 -14.26
N LYS A 157 7.64 24.02 -13.00
CA LYS A 157 7.29 23.12 -11.90
C LYS A 157 5.80 22.93 -11.89
N GLN A 158 5.35 21.67 -11.96
CA GLN A 158 3.93 21.29 -11.88
C GLN A 158 3.73 20.47 -10.61
N PRO A 159 2.78 20.84 -9.74
CA PRO A 159 2.48 20.05 -8.55
C PRO A 159 1.98 18.67 -8.96
N MET A 160 2.42 17.66 -8.22
CA MET A 160 1.94 16.28 -8.36
C MET A 160 0.91 16.03 -7.27
N ALA A 161 -0.23 15.49 -7.67
CA ALA A 161 -1.22 15.03 -6.72
C ALA A 161 -0.72 13.82 -5.92
N TRP A 162 -1.23 13.67 -4.72
CA TRP A 162 -1.06 12.48 -3.90
C TRP A 162 -2.41 11.90 -3.50
N TYR A 163 -2.42 10.61 -3.21
CA TYR A 163 -3.56 9.94 -2.58
C TYR A 163 -3.41 10.00 -1.06
N GLN A 164 -4.53 10.19 -0.36
CA GLN A 164 -4.58 10.02 1.08
C GLN A 164 -5.91 9.39 1.50
N GLY A 165 -5.87 8.61 2.56
CA GLY A 165 -7.05 8.01 3.17
C GLY A 165 -6.80 7.65 4.62
N VAL A 166 -7.87 7.63 5.42
CA VAL A 166 -7.83 7.14 6.79
C VAL A 166 -8.40 5.74 6.82
N PHE A 167 -7.62 4.81 7.33
CA PHE A 167 -7.98 3.40 7.36
C PHE A 167 -8.03 2.88 8.80
N GLU A 168 -9.06 2.09 9.11
CA GLU A 168 -9.11 1.24 10.30
C GLU A 168 -8.42 -0.08 10.00
N THR A 169 -7.60 -0.57 10.91
CA THR A 169 -7.12 -1.95 10.84
C THR A 169 -8.17 -2.87 11.45
N ILE A 170 -8.85 -3.68 10.62
CA ILE A 170 -9.91 -4.60 11.05
C ILE A 170 -9.41 -5.98 11.44
N ALA A 171 -8.23 -6.35 10.96
CA ALA A 171 -7.50 -7.55 11.35
C ALA A 171 -6.02 -7.37 11.03
N ALA A 172 -5.17 -7.96 11.84
CA ALA A 172 -3.74 -8.01 11.63
C ALA A 172 -3.19 -9.33 12.16
N GLY A 173 -1.94 -9.65 11.82
CA GLY A 173 -1.34 -10.84 12.37
C GLY A 173 0.06 -11.11 11.84
N ASN A 174 0.64 -12.15 12.40
CA ASN A 174 1.92 -12.70 12.00
C ASN A 174 1.82 -14.22 11.93
N ARG A 175 2.92 -14.90 11.69
CA ARG A 175 2.97 -16.37 11.60
C ARG A 175 2.43 -17.12 12.83
N SER A 176 2.24 -16.43 13.96
CA SER A 176 1.82 -17.04 15.22
C SER A 176 0.34 -16.84 15.53
N ALA A 177 -0.24 -15.70 15.16
CA ALA A 177 -1.59 -15.33 15.55
C ALA A 177 -2.24 -14.33 14.61
N ILE A 178 -3.57 -14.40 14.55
CA ILE A 178 -4.43 -13.38 13.93
C ILE A 178 -5.09 -12.59 15.04
N LEU A 179 -4.97 -11.29 14.97
CA LEU A 179 -5.45 -10.31 15.93
C LEU A 179 -6.68 -9.61 15.36
N ARG A 180 -7.75 -9.55 16.14
CA ARG A 180 -9.02 -8.90 15.77
C ARG A 180 -9.52 -7.94 16.83
N ASP A 181 -8.97 -8.01 18.02
CA ASP A 181 -9.31 -7.11 19.11
C ASP A 181 -8.44 -5.84 19.08
N VAL A 182 -9.01 -4.74 19.54
CA VAL A 182 -8.35 -3.44 19.51
C VAL A 182 -7.01 -3.43 20.27
N PRO A 183 -6.88 -4.01 21.48
CA PRO A 183 -5.60 -4.06 22.18
C PRO A 183 -4.51 -4.82 21.42
N GLY A 184 -4.84 -5.98 20.87
CA GLY A 184 -3.91 -6.80 20.07
C GLY A 184 -3.45 -6.07 18.81
N ILE A 185 -4.40 -5.51 18.05
CA ILE A 185 -4.10 -4.71 16.86
C ILE A 185 -3.25 -3.49 17.22
N THR A 186 -3.58 -2.76 18.29
CA THR A 186 -2.80 -1.59 18.73
C THR A 186 -1.35 -1.99 19.07
N THR A 187 -1.17 -3.11 19.75
CA THR A 187 0.18 -3.64 20.05
C THR A 187 0.95 -3.98 18.79
N PHE A 188 0.30 -4.64 17.83
CA PHE A 188 0.88 -4.96 16.52
C PHE A 188 1.31 -3.69 15.77
N LEU A 189 0.48 -2.65 15.76
CA LEU A 189 0.74 -1.41 15.03
C LEU A 189 1.82 -0.53 15.67
N ARG A 190 2.16 -0.76 16.94
CA ARG A 190 3.32 -0.11 17.59
C ARG A 190 4.66 -0.65 17.11
N GLN A 191 4.69 -1.90 16.70
CA GLN A 191 5.89 -2.60 16.25
C GLN A 191 5.58 -3.43 15.00
N PRO A 192 5.20 -2.77 13.89
CA PRO A 192 4.93 -3.49 12.66
C PRO A 192 6.20 -4.11 12.11
N THR A 193 6.04 -5.08 11.22
CA THR A 193 7.16 -5.71 10.54
C THR A 193 7.66 -4.79 9.42
N ASP A 194 8.77 -4.09 9.67
CA ASP A 194 9.31 -3.05 8.78
C ASP A 194 10.80 -3.26 8.43
N ALA A 195 11.29 -4.49 8.47
CA ALA A 195 12.69 -4.76 8.10
C ALA A 195 12.93 -4.39 6.60
N PRO A 196 14.05 -3.72 6.30
CA PRO A 196 14.30 -3.18 4.95
C PRO A 196 14.59 -4.25 3.89
N ASP A 197 14.92 -5.46 4.29
CA ASP A 197 15.15 -6.62 3.43
C ASP A 197 13.85 -7.37 3.07
N LEU A 198 12.77 -7.10 3.78
CA LEU A 198 11.46 -7.69 3.52
C LEU A 198 10.73 -6.94 2.39
N THR A 199 9.88 -7.67 1.69
CA THR A 199 9.01 -7.13 0.66
C THR A 199 7.62 -6.89 1.22
N THR A 200 7.11 -5.69 1.04
CA THR A 200 5.73 -5.33 1.37
C THR A 200 4.88 -5.34 0.09
N VAL A 201 3.70 -5.90 0.18
CA VAL A 201 2.63 -5.77 -0.83
C VAL A 201 1.52 -4.93 -0.24
N ALA A 202 1.05 -3.94 -0.99
CA ALA A 202 -0.10 -3.14 -0.62
C ALA A 202 -1.16 -3.29 -1.72
N ASN A 203 -2.03 -4.27 -1.55
CA ASN A 203 -3.05 -4.60 -2.54
C ASN A 203 -4.29 -3.72 -2.33
N HIS A 204 -4.54 -2.83 -3.29
CA HIS A 204 -5.68 -1.91 -3.27
C HIS A 204 -6.89 -2.49 -3.99
N VAL A 205 -8.04 -2.48 -3.32
CA VAL A 205 -9.32 -2.84 -3.92
C VAL A 205 -10.42 -1.89 -3.47
N PHE A 206 -11.45 -1.76 -4.31
CA PHE A 206 -12.69 -1.08 -3.97
C PHE A 206 -13.86 -2.03 -4.13
N ILE A 207 -14.78 -1.99 -3.18
CA ILE A 207 -16.01 -2.76 -3.18
C ILE A 207 -17.21 -1.83 -3.03
N GLU A 208 -18.42 -2.31 -3.34
CA GLU A 208 -19.63 -1.59 -2.94
C GLU A 208 -19.78 -1.59 -1.41
N GLU A 209 -20.12 -0.44 -0.82
CA GLU A 209 -20.33 -0.32 0.63
C GLU A 209 -21.40 -1.30 1.15
N ALA A 210 -22.38 -1.63 0.32
CA ALA A 210 -23.43 -2.60 0.64
C ALA A 210 -22.86 -4.01 0.92
N ASP A 211 -21.74 -4.36 0.31
CA ASP A 211 -21.09 -5.67 0.46
C ASP A 211 -20.06 -5.70 1.60
N ARG A 212 -19.87 -4.60 2.30
CA ARG A 212 -18.82 -4.43 3.33
C ARG A 212 -18.80 -5.56 4.37
N ALA A 213 -19.95 -5.92 4.93
CA ALA A 213 -19.99 -6.90 6.01
C ALA A 213 -19.55 -8.30 5.53
N LYS A 214 -19.92 -8.66 4.30
CA LYS A 214 -19.51 -9.92 3.68
C LYS A 214 -18.02 -9.86 3.33
N PHE A 215 -17.56 -8.78 2.76
CA PHE A 215 -16.16 -8.60 2.39
C PHE A 215 -15.25 -8.63 3.62
N ASP A 216 -15.60 -7.96 4.72
CA ASP A 216 -14.86 -8.00 5.99
C ASP A 216 -14.68 -9.45 6.49
N HIS A 217 -15.68 -10.30 6.32
CA HIS A 217 -15.59 -11.71 6.69
C HIS A 217 -14.63 -12.46 5.76
N ASP A 218 -14.80 -12.32 4.45
CA ASP A 218 -14.09 -13.09 3.44
C ASP A 218 -12.60 -12.69 3.37
N VAL A 219 -12.29 -11.39 3.48
CA VAL A 219 -10.91 -10.91 3.45
C VAL A 219 -10.10 -11.34 4.68
N VAL A 220 -10.75 -11.51 5.84
CA VAL A 220 -10.08 -12.05 7.02
C VAL A 220 -9.80 -13.55 6.86
N ALA A 221 -10.67 -14.28 6.18
CA ALA A 221 -10.40 -15.69 5.84
C ALA A 221 -9.19 -15.80 4.89
N LEU A 222 -9.10 -14.91 3.90
CA LEU A 222 -7.93 -14.83 3.00
C LEU A 222 -6.64 -14.50 3.77
N LEU A 223 -6.69 -13.53 4.68
CA LEU A 223 -5.56 -13.18 5.55
C LEU A 223 -5.05 -14.39 6.35
N LYS A 224 -5.97 -15.17 6.89
CA LYS A 224 -5.63 -16.39 7.62
C LYS A 224 -4.85 -17.37 6.73
N VAL A 225 -5.34 -17.62 5.53
CA VAL A 225 -4.66 -18.52 4.58
C VAL A 225 -3.29 -17.99 4.19
N ALA A 226 -3.15 -16.68 3.95
CA ALA A 226 -1.84 -16.08 3.64
C ALA A 226 -0.79 -16.30 4.74
N GLN A 227 -1.23 -16.49 5.98
CA GLN A 227 -0.35 -16.81 7.12
C GLN A 227 -0.16 -18.31 7.35
N GLU A 228 -0.98 -19.15 6.74
CA GLU A 228 -0.96 -20.61 6.90
C GLU A 228 -0.44 -21.36 5.66
N THR A 229 -0.06 -20.65 4.58
CA THR A 229 0.53 -21.29 3.39
C THR A 229 1.81 -22.03 3.73
N TYR A 230 2.14 -23.05 2.93
CA TYR A 230 3.29 -23.89 3.20
C TYR A 230 4.61 -23.12 3.27
N GLN A 231 5.49 -23.59 4.15
CA GLN A 231 6.91 -23.24 4.19
C GLN A 231 7.75 -24.51 3.97
N PRO A 232 9.04 -24.41 3.65
CA PRO A 232 9.90 -25.58 3.50
C PRO A 232 9.90 -26.51 4.72
N GLU A 233 9.86 -25.93 5.92
CA GLU A 233 9.79 -26.69 7.17
C GLU A 233 8.45 -27.41 7.36
N ASP A 234 7.34 -26.80 6.93
CA ASP A 234 6.01 -27.43 6.98
C ASP A 234 5.89 -28.56 5.95
N ALA A 235 6.67 -28.48 4.89
CA ALA A 235 6.66 -29.45 3.79
C ALA A 235 7.65 -30.62 4.00
N ALA A 236 8.36 -30.66 5.12
CA ALA A 236 9.39 -31.68 5.38
C ALA A 236 8.83 -33.10 5.27
N ASP A 237 7.62 -33.34 5.77
CA ASP A 237 6.94 -34.63 5.74
C ASP A 237 6.47 -35.04 4.34
N LEU A 238 6.48 -34.11 3.39
CA LEU A 238 6.05 -34.33 2.00
C LEU A 238 7.24 -34.67 1.08
N ILE A 239 8.47 -34.66 1.57
CA ILE A 239 9.65 -34.93 0.79
C ILE A 239 9.54 -36.33 0.19
N GLY A 240 9.67 -36.43 -1.14
CA GLY A 240 9.57 -37.67 -1.88
C GLY A 240 8.16 -38.07 -2.34
N GLN A 241 7.13 -37.34 -1.93
CA GLN A 241 5.76 -37.52 -2.43
C GLN A 241 5.55 -36.78 -3.77
N PRO A 242 4.64 -37.25 -4.64
CA PRO A 242 4.23 -36.51 -5.83
C PRO A 242 3.69 -35.11 -5.43
N GLY A 243 4.17 -34.05 -6.09
CA GLY A 243 3.78 -32.67 -5.77
C GLY A 243 4.55 -32.02 -4.62
N ALA A 244 5.38 -32.75 -3.87
CA ALA A 244 6.16 -32.19 -2.76
C ALA A 244 7.07 -31.02 -3.17
N ARG A 245 7.53 -31.01 -4.43
CA ARG A 245 8.33 -29.90 -4.98
C ARG A 245 7.54 -28.62 -5.04
N ASP A 246 6.27 -28.68 -5.40
CA ASP A 246 5.42 -27.49 -5.54
C ASP A 246 5.15 -26.88 -4.17
N ASN A 247 4.96 -27.69 -3.15
CA ASN A 247 4.72 -27.23 -1.78
C ASN A 247 5.92 -26.48 -1.17
N ARG A 248 7.15 -26.75 -1.63
CA ARG A 248 8.36 -26.05 -1.16
C ARG A 248 8.41 -24.58 -1.53
N TRP A 249 7.66 -24.18 -2.52
CA TRP A 249 7.62 -22.81 -3.02
C TRP A 249 6.57 -21.93 -2.32
N TYR A 250 5.66 -22.57 -1.58
CA TYR A 250 4.63 -21.82 -0.86
C TYR A 250 5.23 -21.23 0.41
N ARG A 251 5.00 -19.96 0.60
CA ARG A 251 5.51 -19.22 1.75
C ARG A 251 4.38 -18.54 2.50
N LYS A 252 4.50 -18.53 3.83
CA LYS A 252 3.63 -17.75 4.70
C LYS A 252 4.05 -16.29 4.66
N ALA A 253 3.09 -15.39 4.71
CA ALA A 253 3.39 -14.00 5.01
C ALA A 253 4.10 -13.90 6.35
N VAL A 254 5.06 -12.99 6.46
CA VAL A 254 5.70 -12.65 7.74
C VAL A 254 4.71 -11.96 8.64
N SER A 255 3.95 -11.02 8.08
CA SER A 255 2.81 -10.37 8.71
C SER A 255 1.80 -9.90 7.67
N THR A 256 0.56 -9.71 8.10
CA THR A 256 -0.52 -9.19 7.26
C THR A 256 -1.39 -8.23 8.05
N GLU A 257 -2.03 -7.32 7.35
CA GLU A 257 -2.91 -6.31 7.90
C GLU A 257 -4.02 -6.02 6.90
N ILE A 258 -5.27 -5.99 7.34
CA ILE A 258 -6.39 -5.56 6.54
C ILE A 258 -6.82 -4.17 7.02
N LEU A 259 -6.60 -3.20 6.15
CA LEU A 259 -6.99 -1.83 6.37
C LEU A 259 -8.24 -1.55 5.54
N ARG A 260 -9.30 -1.11 6.22
CA ARG A 260 -10.55 -0.68 5.62
C ARG A 260 -10.64 0.84 5.72
N ASN A 261 -10.88 1.54 4.63
CA ASN A 261 -11.08 2.98 4.69
C ASN A 261 -12.21 3.30 5.70
N ALA A 262 -11.94 4.20 6.61
CA ALA A 262 -12.88 4.58 7.67
C ALA A 262 -14.13 5.28 7.11
N PHE A 263 -14.00 5.93 5.96
CA PHE A 263 -15.05 6.71 5.31
C PHE A 263 -15.30 6.19 3.90
N PRO A 264 -16.54 5.86 3.51
CA PRO A 264 -16.83 5.50 2.13
C PRO A 264 -16.69 6.71 1.21
N ASP A 265 -16.37 6.47 -0.05
CA ASP A 265 -16.42 7.45 -1.13
C ASP A 265 -17.65 7.13 -1.99
N GLY A 266 -18.72 7.89 -1.79
CA GLY A 266 -20.01 7.58 -2.39
C GLY A 266 -20.52 6.20 -1.96
N THR A 267 -20.72 5.31 -2.95
CA THR A 267 -21.13 3.92 -2.73
C THR A 267 -19.96 2.96 -2.56
N LEU A 268 -18.72 3.41 -2.73
CA LEU A 268 -17.53 2.58 -2.73
C LEU A 268 -16.79 2.65 -1.38
N ARG A 269 -16.19 1.53 -1.01
CA ARG A 269 -15.29 1.43 0.13
C ARG A 269 -13.94 0.90 -0.32
N ALA A 270 -12.88 1.66 -0.04
CA ALA A 270 -11.51 1.22 -0.29
C ALA A 270 -11.01 0.28 0.80
N TYR A 271 -10.26 -0.72 0.39
CA TYR A 271 -9.48 -1.60 1.25
C TYR A 271 -8.04 -1.63 0.80
N LEU A 272 -7.16 -1.81 1.76
CA LEU A 272 -5.75 -2.05 1.55
C LEU A 272 -5.38 -3.36 2.26
N MET A 273 -5.12 -4.40 1.48
CA MET A 273 -4.60 -5.66 1.99
C MET A 273 -3.08 -5.56 2.00
N HIS A 274 -2.51 -5.34 3.18
CA HIS A 274 -1.09 -5.12 3.38
C HIS A 274 -0.44 -6.41 3.88
N GLY A 275 0.53 -6.90 3.15
CA GLY A 275 1.28 -8.10 3.50
C GLY A 275 2.78 -7.85 3.45
N VAL A 276 3.51 -8.43 4.40
CA VAL A 276 4.97 -8.44 4.44
C VAL A 276 5.46 -9.86 4.21
N TRP A 277 6.43 -10.02 3.33
CA TRP A 277 6.93 -11.29 2.84
C TRP A 277 8.46 -11.29 2.85
N ASP A 278 9.06 -12.49 2.94
CA ASP A 278 10.51 -12.62 2.85
C ASP A 278 11.04 -12.11 1.49
N SER A 279 10.28 -12.32 0.42
CA SER A 279 10.60 -11.78 -0.92
C SER A 279 9.35 -11.63 -1.79
N VAL A 280 9.48 -10.95 -2.93
CA VAL A 280 8.45 -10.91 -4.00
C VAL A 280 8.09 -12.34 -4.41
N TRP A 281 9.10 -13.19 -4.55
CA TRP A 281 8.94 -14.60 -4.96
C TRP A 281 8.09 -15.39 -3.98
N ASP A 282 8.26 -15.19 -2.68
CA ASP A 282 7.46 -15.87 -1.65
C ASP A 282 5.99 -15.42 -1.70
N HIS A 283 5.73 -14.14 -1.93
CA HIS A 283 4.38 -13.65 -2.16
C HIS A 283 3.74 -14.30 -3.39
N GLU A 284 4.39 -14.23 -4.55
CA GLU A 284 3.86 -14.78 -5.79
C GLU A 284 3.59 -16.30 -5.69
N ASN A 285 4.48 -17.02 -5.02
CA ASN A 285 4.32 -18.46 -4.84
C ASN A 285 3.20 -18.83 -3.86
N SER A 286 2.86 -17.98 -2.91
CA SER A 286 1.74 -18.22 -2.01
C SER A 286 0.41 -18.38 -2.76
N HIS A 287 0.27 -17.71 -3.89
CA HIS A 287 -0.92 -17.80 -4.75
C HIS A 287 -1.09 -19.17 -5.43
N LEU A 288 -0.05 -20.01 -5.39
CA LEU A 288 -0.11 -21.37 -5.91
C LEU A 288 -0.83 -22.35 -4.98
N ASP A 289 -0.95 -21.99 -3.70
CA ASP A 289 -1.65 -22.81 -2.73
C ASP A 289 -3.15 -22.86 -3.08
N PRO A 290 -3.72 -24.06 -3.29
CA PRO A 290 -5.15 -24.21 -3.60
C PRO A 290 -6.06 -23.58 -2.54
N ARG A 291 -5.64 -23.55 -1.26
CA ARG A 291 -6.40 -22.89 -0.18
C ARG A 291 -6.44 -21.39 -0.37
N PHE A 292 -5.32 -20.80 -0.83
CA PHE A 292 -5.26 -19.38 -1.16
C PHE A 292 -6.22 -19.06 -2.31
N GLN A 293 -6.19 -19.84 -3.38
CA GLN A 293 -7.08 -19.66 -4.53
C GLN A 293 -8.55 -19.78 -4.14
N GLN A 294 -8.88 -20.74 -3.26
CA GLN A 294 -10.24 -20.92 -2.74
C GLN A 294 -10.69 -19.72 -1.90
N ALA A 295 -9.83 -19.21 -1.02
CA ALA A 295 -10.15 -18.06 -0.16
C ALA A 295 -10.19 -16.74 -0.95
N ALA A 296 -9.37 -16.58 -1.99
CA ALA A 296 -9.34 -15.39 -2.84
C ALA A 296 -10.57 -15.26 -3.74
N GLY A 297 -11.24 -16.36 -4.08
CA GLY A 297 -12.40 -16.35 -4.97
C GLY A 297 -13.53 -15.41 -4.50
N PRO A 298 -14.07 -15.57 -3.28
CA PRO A 298 -15.10 -14.68 -2.73
C PRO A 298 -14.66 -13.22 -2.61
N VAL A 299 -13.39 -12.97 -2.26
CA VAL A 299 -12.81 -11.63 -2.18
C VAL A 299 -12.78 -11.00 -3.57
N GLY A 300 -12.24 -11.71 -4.57
CA GLY A 300 -12.16 -11.22 -5.93
C GLY A 300 -13.54 -10.97 -6.58
N ALA A 301 -14.54 -11.78 -6.23
CA ALA A 301 -15.90 -11.62 -6.74
C ALA A 301 -16.60 -10.34 -6.25
N ALA A 302 -16.20 -9.80 -5.09
CA ALA A 302 -16.76 -8.57 -4.54
C ALA A 302 -16.01 -7.30 -5.00
N VAL A 303 -14.86 -7.44 -5.65
CA VAL A 303 -14.05 -6.31 -6.09
C VAL A 303 -14.64 -5.66 -7.33
N VAL A 304 -14.91 -4.36 -7.22
CA VAL A 304 -15.43 -3.53 -8.34
C VAL A 304 -14.27 -2.85 -9.08
N ILE A 305 -13.25 -2.39 -8.35
CA ILE A 305 -12.06 -1.76 -8.90
C ILE A 305 -10.82 -2.40 -8.24
N GLY A 306 -9.84 -2.75 -9.05
CA GLY A 306 -8.62 -3.42 -8.62
C GLY A 306 -8.62 -4.91 -8.98
N PRO A 307 -7.73 -5.72 -8.40
CA PRO A 307 -6.66 -5.31 -7.50
C PRO A 307 -5.54 -4.53 -8.20
N VAL A 308 -4.90 -3.64 -7.44
CA VAL A 308 -3.62 -3.03 -7.80
C VAL A 308 -2.63 -3.41 -6.72
N GLU A 309 -1.55 -4.06 -7.08
CA GLU A 309 -0.61 -4.71 -6.14
C GLU A 309 0.83 -4.19 -6.30
N PRO A 310 1.13 -2.98 -5.87
CA PRO A 310 2.50 -2.50 -5.88
C PRO A 310 3.33 -3.17 -4.79
N PHE A 311 4.60 -3.45 -5.12
CA PHE A 311 5.61 -3.93 -4.20
C PHE A 311 6.46 -2.80 -3.66
N TYR A 312 6.70 -2.85 -2.36
CA TYR A 312 7.50 -1.85 -1.66
C TYR A 312 8.59 -2.50 -0.80
N ARG A 313 9.60 -1.69 -0.47
CA ARG A 313 10.54 -1.93 0.63
C ARG A 313 10.50 -0.78 1.61
N THR A 314 10.59 -1.09 2.88
CA THR A 314 10.69 -0.07 3.93
C THR A 314 12.04 0.63 3.83
N THR A 315 12.00 1.95 3.70
CA THR A 315 13.19 2.81 3.63
C THR A 315 13.43 3.57 4.92
N PHE A 316 12.36 3.77 5.71
CA PHE A 316 12.43 4.45 6.99
C PHE A 316 11.26 4.04 7.88
N SER A 317 11.50 3.94 9.19
CA SER A 317 10.44 3.77 10.18
C SER A 317 10.81 4.46 11.50
N ALA A 318 9.78 4.87 12.25
CA ALA A 318 9.92 5.51 13.55
C ALA A 318 8.73 5.15 14.46
N GLY A 319 9.00 4.71 15.69
CA GLY A 319 8.00 4.46 16.70
C GLY A 319 7.77 5.64 17.64
N ALA A 320 6.80 5.52 18.56
CA ALA A 320 6.58 6.46 19.65
C ALA A 320 7.78 6.46 20.59
N ILE A 321 8.10 7.64 21.14
CA ILE A 321 9.17 7.84 22.14
C ILE A 321 8.57 7.85 23.53
#